data_ca5413a05ed8e2f4c2e6fcb3ad311929
#
_entry.id   ca5413a05ed8e2f4c2e6fcb3ad311929
#
_cell.length_a   1.000
_cell.length_b   1.000
_cell.length_c   1.000
_cell.angle_alpha   90.00
_cell.angle_beta   90.00
_cell.angle_gamma   90.00
#
_symmetry.space_group_name_H-M   'P 1'
#
loop_
_entity.id
_entity.type
_entity.pdbx_description
1 polymer ?
#
loop_
_entity_poly.entity_id
_entity_poly.type
_entity_poly.pdbx_seq_one_letter_code
_entity_poly.pdbx_strand_id
1 'polypeptide(L)'
;MKNLEFGWFLPTRGDTLDYAIPQQVPPSLEMFERVVKTAEDNGFEYILLPVSAACWDAWLTSALLMRQTKSIRMLVAARPSYINPVLLAKMIATYDQMSEGRISINLIAGQNEVENLAEGVGLDKDARYEVMEEEVEICKALWATRDKIDYDGKHYQLKQAHIGPEVYQKPHPQFYLGGGSGQAAELSAKHSDVHLFWGDTVERVERNISEMRALAGKYGRAEEIGFGMRLQIICRQDEAEAWDVAENLVRNVTDEQKEIIRTHFANSVANQRVRQLADEYGEMIAPHMWTGLTKARPGAGIVIVGTPEQCAESLQGYIDIGCHSFCLSGYLHDEEAERFGKWVRPLLCDRNPGRLKPLVA
;
A
#
# COMPACT_ATOMS: atom_id res chain seq x y z
N MET A 1 21.28 -7.68 1.25
CA MET A 1 20.19 -6.90 0.63
C MET A 1 18.88 -7.68 0.82
N LYS A 2 17.75 -7.00 1.05
CA LYS A 2 16.44 -7.66 1.14
C LYS A 2 16.01 -8.18 -0.24
N ASN A 3 15.23 -9.26 -0.27
CA ASN A 3 14.59 -9.72 -1.50
C ASN A 3 13.63 -8.67 -2.02
N LEU A 4 13.48 -8.58 -3.34
CA LEU A 4 12.47 -7.73 -3.96
C LEU A 4 11.10 -8.39 -3.84
N GLU A 5 10.09 -7.59 -3.61
CA GLU A 5 8.69 -8.01 -3.67
C GLU A 5 7.85 -6.98 -4.42
N PHE A 6 6.99 -7.47 -5.27
CA PHE A 6 6.00 -6.67 -5.98
C PHE A 6 4.62 -7.01 -5.47
N GLY A 7 3.90 -6.00 -5.03
CA GLY A 7 2.52 -6.10 -4.63
C GLY A 7 1.60 -5.44 -5.63
N TRP A 8 0.38 -5.92 -5.70
CA TRP A 8 -0.66 -5.36 -6.53
C TRP A 8 -1.75 -4.74 -5.67
N PHE A 9 -2.53 -3.84 -6.23
CA PHE A 9 -3.66 -3.20 -5.56
C PHE A 9 -4.97 -3.84 -5.99
N LEU A 10 -5.85 -4.19 -5.06
CA LEU A 10 -7.18 -4.70 -5.36
C LEU A 10 -8.19 -3.54 -5.42
N PRO A 11 -8.86 -3.28 -6.55
CA PRO A 11 -9.79 -2.16 -6.69
C PRO A 11 -11.17 -2.49 -6.11
N THR A 12 -11.29 -2.59 -4.77
CA THR A 12 -12.53 -3.02 -4.09
C THR A 12 -13.69 -2.03 -4.16
N ARG A 13 -13.48 -0.86 -4.77
CA ARG A 13 -14.56 0.09 -5.11
C ARG A 13 -15.01 0.02 -6.57
N GLY A 14 -14.42 -0.87 -7.38
CA GLY A 14 -14.60 -0.97 -8.83
C GLY A 14 -13.39 -0.48 -9.62
N ASP A 15 -13.40 -0.72 -10.92
CA ASP A 15 -12.29 -0.43 -11.83
C ASP A 15 -12.74 0.48 -12.99
N THR A 16 -11.79 1.14 -13.67
CA THR A 16 -12.10 2.08 -14.74
C THR A 16 -10.92 2.31 -15.69
N LEU A 17 -11.24 2.62 -16.93
CA LEU A 17 -10.33 3.23 -17.93
C LEU A 17 -10.61 4.71 -18.16
N ASP A 18 -11.59 5.29 -17.43
CA ASP A 18 -11.93 6.72 -17.50
C ASP A 18 -12.39 7.19 -16.12
N TYR A 19 -11.61 8.07 -15.49
CA TYR A 19 -11.92 8.58 -14.16
C TYR A 19 -13.13 9.52 -14.09
N ALA A 20 -13.66 9.95 -15.25
CA ALA A 20 -14.98 10.57 -15.27
C ALA A 20 -16.11 9.56 -14.94
N ILE A 21 -15.83 8.24 -15.09
CA ILE A 21 -16.73 7.13 -14.78
C ILE A 21 -16.01 6.14 -13.85
N PRO A 22 -15.84 6.43 -12.55
CA PRO A 22 -14.96 5.68 -11.64
C PRO A 22 -15.31 4.20 -11.44
N GLN A 23 -16.49 3.77 -11.82
CA GLN A 23 -16.98 2.39 -11.69
C GLN A 23 -17.48 1.86 -13.03
N GLN A 24 -16.70 2.02 -14.09
CA GLN A 24 -16.99 1.38 -15.38
C GLN A 24 -17.14 -0.14 -15.23
N VAL A 25 -16.28 -0.75 -14.39
CA VAL A 25 -16.41 -2.12 -13.93
C VAL A 25 -16.83 -2.06 -12.46
N PRO A 26 -18.11 -2.35 -12.15
CA PRO A 26 -18.59 -2.34 -10.76
C PRO A 26 -17.86 -3.36 -9.90
N PRO A 27 -17.71 -3.09 -8.59
CA PRO A 27 -17.09 -4.04 -7.67
C PRO A 27 -17.95 -5.31 -7.57
N SER A 28 -17.31 -6.47 -7.69
CA SER A 28 -17.93 -7.78 -7.52
C SER A 28 -16.89 -8.79 -7.05
N LEU A 29 -17.36 -9.85 -6.38
CA LEU A 29 -16.47 -10.93 -5.96
C LEU A 29 -15.75 -11.57 -7.15
N GLU A 30 -16.45 -11.79 -8.25
CA GLU A 30 -15.89 -12.33 -9.50
C GLU A 30 -14.74 -11.45 -10.04
N MET A 31 -14.92 -10.13 -10.05
CA MET A 31 -13.86 -9.19 -10.47
C MET A 31 -12.66 -9.27 -9.52
N PHE A 32 -12.89 -9.33 -8.21
CA PHE A 32 -11.81 -9.44 -7.24
C PHE A 32 -11.04 -10.76 -7.37
N GLU A 33 -11.75 -11.88 -7.55
CA GLU A 33 -11.12 -13.18 -7.79
C GLU A 33 -10.27 -13.18 -9.07
N ARG A 34 -10.76 -12.57 -10.14
CA ARG A 34 -10.00 -12.42 -11.38
C ARG A 34 -8.72 -11.62 -11.16
N VAL A 35 -8.82 -10.44 -10.52
CA VAL A 35 -7.65 -9.58 -10.25
C VAL A 35 -6.63 -10.29 -9.36
N VAL A 36 -7.05 -10.91 -8.26
CA VAL A 36 -6.11 -11.55 -7.33
C VAL A 36 -5.43 -12.77 -7.94
N LYS A 37 -6.16 -13.58 -8.71
CA LYS A 37 -5.60 -14.74 -9.40
C LYS A 37 -4.61 -14.31 -10.49
N THR A 38 -4.97 -13.31 -11.28
CA THR A 38 -4.06 -12.77 -12.29
C THR A 38 -2.79 -12.22 -11.64
N ALA A 39 -2.90 -11.51 -10.52
CA ALA A 39 -1.73 -11.02 -9.80
C ALA A 39 -0.87 -12.19 -9.28
N GLU A 40 -1.46 -13.22 -8.67
CA GLU A 40 -0.73 -14.41 -8.22
C GLU A 40 -0.03 -15.13 -9.36
N ASP A 41 -0.73 -15.41 -10.46
CA ASP A 41 -0.21 -16.11 -11.63
C ASP A 41 0.92 -15.34 -12.33
N ASN A 42 0.95 -14.03 -12.17
CA ASN A 42 1.98 -13.13 -12.71
C ASN A 42 3.06 -12.74 -11.67
N GLY A 43 3.10 -13.48 -10.54
CA GLY A 43 4.21 -13.47 -9.60
C GLY A 43 4.23 -12.31 -8.61
N PHE A 44 3.10 -11.66 -8.38
CA PHE A 44 3.03 -10.69 -7.29
C PHE A 44 3.08 -11.40 -5.95
N GLU A 45 3.93 -10.91 -5.05
CA GLU A 45 4.17 -11.50 -3.74
C GLU A 45 3.07 -11.12 -2.74
N TYR A 46 2.39 -9.99 -2.95
CA TYR A 46 1.25 -9.59 -2.13
C TYR A 46 0.20 -8.80 -2.91
N ILE A 47 -1.00 -8.71 -2.35
CA ILE A 47 -2.05 -7.82 -2.85
C ILE A 47 -2.57 -6.94 -1.73
N LEU A 48 -2.64 -5.62 -1.97
CA LEU A 48 -3.15 -4.65 -1.01
C LEU A 48 -4.67 -4.51 -1.13
N LEU A 49 -5.36 -4.75 -0.03
CA LEU A 49 -6.78 -4.49 0.12
C LEU A 49 -6.99 -3.14 0.80
N PRO A 50 -7.51 -2.14 0.08
CA PRO A 50 -7.69 -0.80 0.61
C PRO A 50 -8.88 -0.72 1.57
N VAL A 51 -8.90 0.37 2.36
CA VAL A 51 -10.03 0.74 3.22
C VAL A 51 -10.47 2.18 2.93
N SER A 52 -11.74 2.36 2.68
CA SER A 52 -12.46 3.64 2.63
C SER A 52 -13.97 3.36 2.66
N ALA A 53 -14.79 4.37 2.89
CA ALA A 53 -16.25 4.23 2.86
C ALA A 53 -16.79 3.69 1.53
N ALA A 54 -16.07 3.89 0.43
CA ALA A 54 -16.46 3.41 -0.90
C ALA A 54 -15.94 2.00 -1.23
N CYS A 55 -15.07 1.42 -0.42
CA CYS A 55 -14.49 0.09 -0.62
C CYS A 55 -15.35 -0.99 0.05
N TRP A 56 -15.31 -2.20 -0.49
CA TRP A 56 -15.78 -3.36 0.27
C TRP A 56 -14.84 -3.60 1.46
N ASP A 57 -15.37 -4.19 2.53
CA ASP A 57 -14.61 -4.46 3.74
C ASP A 57 -13.36 -5.31 3.45
N ALA A 58 -12.20 -4.81 3.89
CA ALA A 58 -10.92 -5.42 3.56
C ALA A 58 -10.70 -6.78 4.24
N TRP A 59 -11.21 -6.97 5.46
CA TRP A 59 -11.03 -8.21 6.22
C TRP A 59 -11.87 -9.36 5.65
N LEU A 60 -13.16 -9.10 5.38
CA LEU A 60 -14.06 -10.10 4.82
C LEU A 60 -13.66 -10.44 3.39
N THR A 61 -13.36 -9.44 2.57
CA THR A 61 -12.93 -9.64 1.18
C THR A 61 -11.64 -10.44 1.12
N SER A 62 -10.62 -10.09 1.93
CA SER A 62 -9.35 -10.82 1.94
C SER A 62 -9.50 -12.26 2.40
N ALA A 63 -10.34 -12.53 3.41
CA ALA A 63 -10.55 -13.88 3.93
C ALA A 63 -11.20 -14.81 2.89
N LEU A 64 -12.11 -14.29 2.06
CA LEU A 64 -12.69 -15.04 0.95
C LEU A 64 -11.65 -15.30 -0.15
N LEU A 65 -10.90 -14.28 -0.55
CA LEU A 65 -9.92 -14.37 -1.63
C LEU A 65 -8.70 -15.22 -1.27
N MET A 66 -8.32 -15.25 0.01
CA MET A 66 -7.25 -16.13 0.51
C MET A 66 -7.50 -17.60 0.18
N ARG A 67 -8.77 -18.03 0.16
CA ARG A 67 -9.15 -19.41 -0.20
C ARG A 67 -9.02 -19.71 -1.69
N GLN A 68 -9.01 -18.67 -2.54
CA GLN A 68 -8.92 -18.77 -3.99
C GLN A 68 -7.47 -18.72 -4.50
N THR A 69 -6.51 -18.48 -3.60
CA THR A 69 -5.10 -18.26 -3.89
C THR A 69 -4.22 -19.25 -3.11
N LYS A 70 -2.96 -19.45 -3.54
CA LYS A 70 -2.03 -20.41 -2.95
C LYS A 70 -0.83 -19.78 -2.27
N SER A 71 -0.32 -18.66 -2.81
CA SER A 71 0.97 -18.10 -2.44
C SER A 71 0.92 -16.59 -2.14
N ILE A 72 0.05 -15.84 -2.82
CA ILE A 72 -0.02 -14.39 -2.67
C ILE A 72 -0.47 -14.01 -1.25
N ARG A 73 0.24 -13.06 -0.65
CA ARG A 73 -0.03 -12.56 0.70
C ARG A 73 -1.05 -11.42 0.64
N MET A 74 -1.99 -11.40 1.55
CA MET A 74 -2.98 -10.33 1.68
C MET A 74 -2.43 -9.22 2.57
N LEU A 75 -2.18 -8.04 2.01
CA LEU A 75 -1.80 -6.83 2.74
C LEU A 75 -3.09 -6.08 3.08
N VAL A 76 -3.63 -6.35 4.27
CA VAL A 76 -4.94 -5.84 4.70
C VAL A 76 -4.79 -4.47 5.34
N ALA A 77 -5.50 -3.48 4.81
CA ALA A 77 -5.51 -2.16 5.41
C ALA A 77 -6.30 -2.16 6.74
N ALA A 78 -5.72 -1.55 7.78
CA ALA A 78 -6.31 -1.39 9.09
C ALA A 78 -6.25 0.07 9.55
N ARG A 79 -7.38 0.59 10.03
CA ARG A 79 -7.51 1.93 10.62
C ARG A 79 -7.58 1.84 12.15
N PRO A 80 -6.96 2.77 12.89
CA PRO A 80 -7.07 2.82 14.35
C PRO A 80 -8.50 3.11 14.80
N SER A 81 -8.87 2.60 15.95
CA SER A 81 -10.18 2.76 16.61
C SER A 81 -11.36 2.03 15.97
N TYR A 82 -11.19 1.35 14.84
CA TYR A 82 -12.30 0.60 14.21
C TYR A 82 -12.51 -0.78 14.83
N ILE A 83 -11.45 -1.40 15.32
CA ILE A 83 -11.50 -2.73 15.93
C ILE A 83 -10.76 -2.66 17.25
N ASN A 84 -11.39 -3.15 18.34
CA ASN A 84 -10.71 -3.25 19.64
C ASN A 84 -9.38 -4.02 19.48
N PRO A 85 -8.25 -3.56 20.05
CA PRO A 85 -6.92 -4.12 19.78
C PRO A 85 -6.77 -5.60 20.20
N VAL A 86 -7.46 -6.06 21.23
CA VAL A 86 -7.44 -7.48 21.60
C VAL A 86 -8.16 -8.33 20.55
N LEU A 87 -9.29 -7.82 20.03
CA LEU A 87 -9.99 -8.48 18.93
C LEU A 87 -9.16 -8.42 17.64
N LEU A 88 -8.53 -7.28 17.33
CA LEU A 88 -7.65 -7.11 16.17
C LEU A 88 -6.49 -8.11 16.22
N ALA A 89 -5.79 -8.22 17.36
CA ALA A 89 -4.73 -9.19 17.55
C ALA A 89 -5.20 -10.63 17.33
N LYS A 90 -6.39 -10.97 17.84
CA LYS A 90 -7.00 -12.28 17.65
C LYS A 90 -7.39 -12.55 16.20
N MET A 91 -7.96 -11.56 15.50
CA MET A 91 -8.34 -11.67 14.09
C MET A 91 -7.10 -11.90 13.21
N ILE A 92 -6.04 -11.11 13.43
CA ILE A 92 -4.79 -11.24 12.68
C ILE A 92 -4.16 -12.62 12.92
N ALA A 93 -4.04 -13.06 14.18
CA ALA A 93 -3.47 -14.37 14.51
C ALA A 93 -4.31 -15.53 13.91
N THR A 94 -5.64 -15.41 13.95
CA THR A 94 -6.54 -16.40 13.34
C THR A 94 -6.33 -16.47 11.82
N TYR A 95 -6.27 -15.30 11.17
CA TYR A 95 -6.04 -15.22 9.73
C TYR A 95 -4.66 -15.79 9.36
N ASP A 96 -3.64 -15.46 10.14
CA ASP A 96 -2.26 -15.91 9.96
C ASP A 96 -2.16 -17.44 10.02
N GLN A 97 -2.86 -18.07 10.97
CA GLN A 97 -2.98 -19.53 11.05
C GLN A 97 -3.72 -20.12 9.86
N MET A 98 -4.89 -19.57 9.51
CA MET A 98 -5.71 -20.09 8.40
C MET A 98 -5.01 -19.98 7.04
N SER A 99 -4.15 -18.99 6.88
CA SER A 99 -3.43 -18.71 5.63
C SER A 99 -2.00 -19.24 5.60
N GLU A 100 -1.53 -19.85 6.68
CA GLU A 100 -0.14 -20.30 6.84
C GLU A 100 0.87 -19.18 6.55
N GLY A 101 0.64 -18.02 7.15
CA GLY A 101 1.56 -16.87 7.06
C GLY A 101 1.31 -15.91 5.89
N ARG A 102 0.15 -15.97 5.23
CA ARG A 102 -0.15 -15.10 4.07
C ARG A 102 -0.97 -13.86 4.43
N ILE A 103 -0.65 -13.20 5.54
CA ILE A 103 -1.21 -11.90 5.91
C ILE A 103 -0.10 -10.92 6.28
N SER A 104 -0.30 -9.66 5.94
CA SER A 104 0.43 -8.50 6.45
C SER A 104 -0.55 -7.35 6.66
N ILE A 105 -0.21 -6.40 7.48
CA ILE A 105 -1.10 -5.30 7.86
C ILE A 105 -0.57 -3.99 7.32
N ASN A 106 -1.41 -3.26 6.59
CA ASN A 106 -1.13 -1.91 6.16
C ASN A 106 -1.81 -0.91 7.09
N LEU A 107 -1.02 -0.27 7.94
CA LEU A 107 -1.51 0.70 8.92
C LEU A 107 -1.86 2.02 8.24
N ILE A 108 -3.09 2.49 8.41
CA ILE A 108 -3.61 3.70 7.77
C ILE A 108 -4.32 4.59 8.78
N ALA A 109 -3.78 5.77 9.06
CA ALA A 109 -4.38 6.71 10.02
C ALA A 109 -5.69 7.38 9.54
N GLY A 110 -6.08 7.19 8.26
CA GLY A 110 -7.20 7.88 7.63
C GLY A 110 -6.77 9.24 7.04
N GLN A 111 -7.17 9.48 5.79
CA GLN A 111 -6.77 10.67 5.04
C GLN A 111 -7.87 11.73 4.95
N ASN A 112 -9.11 11.34 5.20
CA ASN A 112 -10.30 12.18 5.05
C ASN A 112 -11.02 12.29 6.40
N GLU A 113 -10.98 13.48 6.99
CA GLU A 113 -11.61 13.73 8.29
C GLU A 113 -13.13 13.65 8.24
N VAL A 114 -13.74 14.05 7.11
CA VAL A 114 -15.19 13.92 6.92
C VAL A 114 -15.61 12.46 6.92
N GLU A 115 -14.84 11.60 6.26
CA GLU A 115 -15.07 10.16 6.25
C GLU A 115 -14.91 9.57 7.66
N ASN A 116 -13.83 9.91 8.37
CA ASN A 116 -13.60 9.41 9.73
C ASN A 116 -14.74 9.81 10.68
N LEU A 117 -15.22 11.06 10.60
CA LEU A 117 -16.35 11.53 11.40
C LEU A 117 -17.65 10.80 11.03
N ALA A 118 -17.91 10.59 9.75
CA ALA A 118 -19.09 9.84 9.28
C ALA A 118 -19.09 8.38 9.73
N GLU A 119 -17.92 7.79 9.91
CA GLU A 119 -17.72 6.43 10.42
C GLU A 119 -17.58 6.38 11.95
N GLY A 120 -17.80 7.49 12.65
CA GLY A 120 -17.83 7.57 14.11
C GLY A 120 -16.47 7.74 14.78
N VAL A 121 -15.39 7.99 14.03
CA VAL A 121 -14.06 8.24 14.56
C VAL A 121 -13.82 9.76 14.67
N GLY A 122 -14.14 10.31 15.85
CA GLY A 122 -13.99 11.74 16.15
C GLY A 122 -12.59 12.18 16.60
N LEU A 123 -11.59 11.35 16.42
CA LEU A 123 -10.21 11.62 16.80
C LEU A 123 -9.54 12.55 15.78
N ASP A 124 -8.80 13.54 16.26
CA ASP A 124 -7.92 14.30 15.40
C ASP A 124 -6.76 13.44 14.85
N LYS A 125 -5.97 14.00 13.94
CA LYS A 125 -4.90 13.27 13.29
C LYS A 125 -3.86 12.73 14.25
N ASP A 126 -3.45 13.52 15.24
CA ASP A 126 -2.40 13.17 16.18
C ASP A 126 -2.88 12.04 17.11
N ALA A 127 -4.09 12.16 17.63
CA ALA A 127 -4.72 11.12 18.44
C ALA A 127 -4.89 9.80 17.68
N ARG A 128 -5.19 9.85 16.38
CA ARG A 128 -5.25 8.62 15.57
C ARG A 128 -3.91 7.89 15.48
N TYR A 129 -2.79 8.62 15.40
CA TYR A 129 -1.46 7.99 15.43
C TYR A 129 -1.11 7.45 16.81
N GLU A 130 -1.46 8.15 17.90
CA GLU A 130 -1.27 7.65 19.26
C GLU A 130 -2.06 6.35 19.50
N VAL A 131 -3.34 6.32 19.10
CA VAL A 131 -4.17 5.11 19.18
C VAL A 131 -3.58 3.98 18.36
N MET A 132 -3.12 4.26 17.14
CA MET A 132 -2.50 3.26 16.28
C MET A 132 -1.24 2.67 16.91
N GLU A 133 -0.42 3.48 17.58
CA GLU A 133 0.78 3.03 18.27
C GLU A 133 0.42 2.04 19.37
N GLU A 134 -0.54 2.39 20.27
CA GLU A 134 -1.00 1.51 21.32
C GLU A 134 -1.62 0.20 20.79
N GLU A 135 -2.40 0.27 19.69
CA GLU A 135 -2.96 -0.92 19.05
C GLU A 135 -1.88 -1.88 18.53
N VAL A 136 -0.82 -1.35 17.91
CA VAL A 136 0.32 -2.15 17.43
C VAL A 136 1.09 -2.75 18.61
N GLU A 137 1.33 -1.98 19.67
CA GLU A 137 2.01 -2.45 20.87
C GLU A 137 1.22 -3.58 21.55
N ILE A 138 -0.09 -3.41 21.72
CA ILE A 138 -0.99 -4.42 22.31
C ILE A 138 -0.98 -5.69 21.45
N CYS A 139 -1.09 -5.56 20.11
CA CYS A 139 -1.02 -6.71 19.22
C CYS A 139 0.29 -7.47 19.39
N LYS A 140 1.44 -6.77 19.33
CA LYS A 140 2.76 -7.38 19.50
C LYS A 140 2.93 -8.03 20.87
N ALA A 141 2.47 -7.38 21.94
CA ALA A 141 2.54 -7.93 23.29
C ALA A 141 1.71 -9.22 23.42
N LEU A 142 0.48 -9.25 22.87
CA LEU A 142 -0.39 -10.44 22.89
C LEU A 142 0.17 -11.60 22.04
N TRP A 143 0.95 -11.33 21.00
CA TRP A 143 1.58 -12.37 20.17
C TRP A 143 2.89 -12.89 20.73
N ALA A 144 3.55 -12.10 21.59
CA ALA A 144 4.85 -12.45 22.16
C ALA A 144 4.78 -13.49 23.28
N THR A 145 3.60 -13.68 23.92
CA THR A 145 3.45 -14.58 25.07
C THR A 145 2.11 -15.30 25.06
N ARG A 146 2.06 -16.43 25.79
CA ARG A 146 0.82 -17.15 26.14
C ARG A 146 0.21 -16.68 27.46
N ASP A 147 0.97 -15.91 28.22
CA ASP A 147 0.52 -15.39 29.50
C ASP A 147 -0.45 -14.23 29.29
N LYS A 148 -1.22 -13.95 30.32
CA LYS A 148 -2.07 -12.78 30.36
C LYS A 148 -1.23 -11.53 30.54
N ILE A 149 -1.56 -10.47 29.79
CA ILE A 149 -0.88 -9.18 29.88
C ILE A 149 -1.79 -8.11 30.50
N ASP A 150 -1.19 -7.19 31.22
CA ASP A 150 -1.78 -5.91 31.58
C ASP A 150 -1.17 -4.84 30.66
N TYR A 151 -1.97 -3.87 30.22
CA TYR A 151 -1.53 -2.73 29.44
C TYR A 151 -2.16 -1.46 30.02
N ASP A 152 -1.38 -0.42 30.28
CA ASP A 152 -1.83 0.83 30.86
C ASP A 152 -1.37 1.99 29.96
N GLY A 153 -2.10 2.18 28.85
CA GLY A 153 -1.88 3.24 27.87
C GLY A 153 -2.78 4.45 28.11
N LYS A 154 -2.61 5.46 27.28
CA LYS A 154 -3.44 6.67 27.27
C LYS A 154 -4.86 6.39 26.75
N HIS A 155 -4.98 5.53 25.73
CA HIS A 155 -6.22 5.24 25.02
C HIS A 155 -6.79 3.88 25.39
N TYR A 156 -5.93 2.91 25.74
CA TYR A 156 -6.34 1.56 26.10
C TYR A 156 -5.80 1.17 27.46
N GLN A 157 -6.68 0.60 28.29
CA GLN A 157 -6.35 0.01 29.58
C GLN A 157 -6.86 -1.42 29.61
N LEU A 158 -5.94 -2.39 29.69
CA LEU A 158 -6.27 -3.81 29.67
C LEU A 158 -5.82 -4.48 30.96
N LYS A 159 -6.64 -5.39 31.45
CA LYS A 159 -6.33 -6.24 32.62
C LYS A 159 -6.48 -7.70 32.22
N GLN A 160 -5.44 -8.49 32.46
CA GLN A 160 -5.42 -9.93 32.21
C GLN A 160 -5.85 -10.30 30.76
N ALA A 161 -5.50 -9.44 29.79
CA ALA A 161 -5.82 -9.66 28.38
C ALA A 161 -5.02 -10.83 27.82
N HIS A 162 -5.66 -11.67 27.01
CA HIS A 162 -5.01 -12.77 26.29
C HIS A 162 -5.84 -13.16 25.07
N ILE A 163 -5.18 -13.86 24.14
CA ILE A 163 -5.85 -14.44 22.96
C ILE A 163 -5.51 -15.94 22.86
N GLY A 164 -6.40 -16.73 22.26
CA GLY A 164 -6.19 -18.16 22.08
C GLY A 164 -5.24 -18.52 20.91
N PRO A 165 -5.45 -17.97 19.70
CA PRO A 165 -4.60 -18.31 18.56
C PRO A 165 -3.22 -17.66 18.67
N GLU A 166 -2.17 -18.43 18.31
CA GLU A 166 -0.82 -17.89 18.08
C GLU A 166 -0.70 -17.37 16.66
N VAL A 167 0.27 -16.50 16.43
CA VAL A 167 0.68 -16.15 15.07
C VAL A 167 1.54 -17.27 14.44
N TYR A 168 1.31 -17.53 13.16
CA TYR A 168 2.09 -18.50 12.38
C TYR A 168 3.45 -17.93 12.03
N GLN A 169 3.48 -16.66 11.59
CA GLN A 169 4.70 -15.93 11.27
C GLN A 169 5.49 -15.58 12.54
N LYS A 170 6.81 -15.56 12.45
CA LYS A 170 7.69 -15.21 13.57
C LYS A 170 8.60 -14.03 13.19
N PRO A 171 8.72 -13.01 14.05
CA PRO A 171 8.08 -12.89 15.36
C PRO A 171 6.57 -12.58 15.28
N HIS A 172 6.09 -12.00 14.20
CA HIS A 172 4.69 -11.65 13.95
C HIS A 172 4.45 -11.31 12.47
N PRO A 173 3.20 -11.21 11.98
CA PRO A 173 2.88 -10.67 10.66
C PRO A 173 3.46 -9.27 10.45
N GLN A 174 3.94 -8.99 9.24
CA GLN A 174 4.60 -7.73 8.92
C GLN A 174 3.62 -6.56 8.95
N PHE A 175 4.10 -5.42 9.46
CA PHE A 175 3.42 -4.14 9.40
C PHE A 175 4.01 -3.26 8.31
N TYR A 176 3.16 -2.77 7.45
CA TYR A 176 3.44 -1.73 6.46
C TYR A 176 2.81 -0.43 6.93
N LEU A 177 3.50 0.67 6.73
CA LEU A 177 2.94 2.00 6.96
C LEU A 177 3.48 2.95 5.90
N GLY A 178 2.60 3.79 5.38
CA GLY A 178 2.95 4.87 4.49
C GLY A 178 2.50 6.21 5.06
N GLY A 179 3.12 7.28 4.64
CA GLY A 179 2.71 8.63 5.01
C GLY A 179 3.89 9.60 5.09
N GLY A 180 3.59 10.87 4.80
CA GLY A 180 4.60 11.94 4.76
C GLY A 180 4.64 12.83 6.00
N SER A 181 3.88 12.52 7.08
CA SER A 181 3.91 13.32 8.31
C SER A 181 4.98 12.84 9.30
N GLY A 182 5.42 13.74 10.18
CA GLY A 182 6.35 13.38 11.25
C GLY A 182 5.84 12.23 12.13
N GLN A 183 4.53 12.21 12.46
CA GLN A 183 3.93 11.13 13.25
C GLN A 183 3.96 9.80 12.50
N ALA A 184 3.68 9.81 11.19
CA ALA A 184 3.79 8.59 10.37
C ALA A 184 5.23 8.07 10.32
N ALA A 185 6.20 8.96 10.17
CA ALA A 185 7.62 8.61 10.19
C ALA A 185 8.04 8.01 11.53
N GLU A 186 7.64 8.64 12.65
CA GLU A 186 7.96 8.19 14.00
C GLU A 186 7.37 6.81 14.29
N LEU A 187 6.07 6.61 14.01
CA LEU A 187 5.40 5.32 14.19
C LEU A 187 6.04 4.23 13.31
N SER A 188 6.34 4.58 12.06
CA SER A 188 6.98 3.64 11.15
C SER A 188 8.38 3.25 11.62
N ALA A 189 9.18 4.20 12.09
CA ALA A 189 10.51 3.95 12.63
C ALA A 189 10.47 3.01 13.84
N LYS A 190 9.47 3.14 14.70
CA LYS A 190 9.27 2.28 15.89
C LYS A 190 8.75 0.90 15.54
N HIS A 191 7.79 0.79 14.62
CA HIS A 191 6.93 -0.39 14.57
C HIS A 191 6.81 -1.08 13.21
N SER A 192 7.07 -0.37 12.08
CA SER A 192 6.84 -0.95 10.75
C SER A 192 8.02 -1.79 10.27
N ASP A 193 7.71 -2.86 9.53
CA ASP A 193 8.71 -3.66 8.83
C ASP A 193 9.04 -3.05 7.46
N VAL A 194 8.05 -2.35 6.85
CA VAL A 194 8.22 -1.63 5.58
C VAL A 194 7.57 -0.26 5.66
N HIS A 195 8.33 0.78 5.32
CA HIS A 195 7.79 2.11 5.07
C HIS A 195 7.56 2.30 3.57
N LEU A 196 6.29 2.56 3.19
CA LEU A 196 5.91 2.79 1.80
C LEU A 196 5.87 4.28 1.50
N PHE A 197 6.79 4.75 0.66
CA PHE A 197 6.73 6.10 0.09
C PHE A 197 5.75 6.16 -1.07
N TRP A 198 5.11 7.30 -1.26
CA TRP A 198 4.43 7.58 -2.52
C TRP A 198 5.43 8.09 -3.56
N GLY A 199 5.07 7.97 -4.84
CA GLY A 199 5.92 8.38 -5.94
C GLY A 199 6.47 9.81 -5.78
N ASP A 200 7.77 9.95 -5.91
CA ASP A 200 8.55 11.18 -5.88
C ASP A 200 9.82 10.96 -6.74
N THR A 201 10.67 11.96 -6.91
CA THR A 201 11.93 11.76 -7.61
C THR A 201 12.85 10.81 -6.84
N VAL A 202 13.72 10.08 -7.55
CA VAL A 202 14.64 9.10 -6.95
C VAL A 202 15.53 9.77 -5.87
N GLU A 203 16.03 10.97 -6.14
CA GLU A 203 16.91 11.71 -5.23
C GLU A 203 16.19 12.13 -3.94
N ARG A 204 14.89 12.41 -4.01
CA ARG A 204 14.10 12.75 -2.82
C ARG A 204 13.78 11.51 -2.01
N VAL A 205 13.45 10.41 -2.67
CA VAL A 205 13.22 9.12 -2.00
C VAL A 205 14.50 8.65 -1.31
N GLU A 206 15.67 8.78 -1.93
CA GLU A 206 16.96 8.45 -1.33
C GLU A 206 17.23 9.24 -0.04
N ARG A 207 16.96 10.54 -0.05
CA ARG A 207 17.04 11.37 1.18
C ARG A 207 16.07 10.90 2.24
N ASN A 208 14.82 10.66 1.87
CA ASN A 208 13.79 10.17 2.79
C ASN A 208 14.16 8.81 3.41
N ILE A 209 14.76 7.91 2.63
CA ILE A 209 15.30 6.63 3.12
C ILE A 209 16.38 6.88 4.17
N SER A 210 17.32 7.79 3.90
CA SER A 210 18.40 8.12 4.82
C SER A 210 17.86 8.71 6.14
N GLU A 211 16.90 9.62 6.05
CA GLU A 211 16.23 10.22 7.22
C GLU A 211 15.45 9.18 8.03
N MET A 212 14.68 8.32 7.36
CA MET A 212 13.92 7.26 8.02
C MET A 212 14.85 6.23 8.69
N ARG A 213 15.97 5.88 8.06
CA ARG A 213 16.96 4.96 8.64
C ARG A 213 17.61 5.56 9.87
N ALA A 214 17.97 6.86 9.83
CA ALA A 214 18.49 7.58 10.98
C ALA A 214 17.46 7.66 12.13
N LEU A 215 16.17 7.88 11.80
CA LEU A 215 15.10 7.90 12.79
C LEU A 215 14.89 6.52 13.43
N ALA A 216 14.82 5.45 12.62
CA ALA A 216 14.70 4.08 13.10
C ALA A 216 15.90 3.66 13.96
N GLY A 217 17.08 4.22 13.67
CA GLY A 217 18.30 4.02 14.46
C GLY A 217 18.17 4.46 15.91
N LYS A 218 17.36 5.48 16.21
CA LYS A 218 17.06 5.90 17.60
C LYS A 218 16.35 4.81 18.40
N TYR A 219 15.69 3.88 17.72
CA TYR A 219 14.97 2.73 18.29
C TYR A 219 15.71 1.41 18.09
N GLY A 220 16.99 1.44 17.64
CA GLY A 220 17.78 0.24 17.36
C GLY A 220 17.36 -0.51 16.08
N ARG A 221 16.53 0.09 15.18
CA ARG A 221 15.91 -0.58 14.05
C ARG A 221 16.40 -0.13 12.66
N ALA A 222 17.54 0.57 12.59
CA ALA A 222 18.07 1.09 11.33
C ALA A 222 18.23 0.04 10.22
N GLU A 223 18.62 -1.20 10.58
CA GLU A 223 18.83 -2.31 9.64
C GLU A 223 17.58 -3.20 9.46
N GLU A 224 16.60 -3.08 10.34
CA GLU A 224 15.36 -3.87 10.29
C GLU A 224 14.35 -3.27 9.34
N ILE A 225 14.17 -1.94 9.40
CA ILE A 225 13.18 -1.25 8.57
C ILE A 225 13.50 -1.39 7.08
N GLY A 226 12.49 -1.75 6.31
CA GLY A 226 12.56 -1.80 4.86
C GLY A 226 11.86 -0.62 4.23
N PHE A 227 12.11 -0.41 2.93
CA PHE A 227 11.54 0.70 2.19
C PHE A 227 10.89 0.22 0.92
N GLY A 228 9.80 0.87 0.55
CA GLY A 228 9.08 0.55 -0.66
C GLY A 228 8.38 1.76 -1.27
N MET A 229 7.81 1.54 -2.45
CA MET A 229 7.13 2.56 -3.22
C MET A 229 5.67 2.17 -3.48
N ARG A 230 4.78 3.14 -3.42
CA ARG A 230 3.41 3.03 -3.91
C ARG A 230 3.29 3.85 -5.20
N LEU A 231 3.15 3.17 -6.34
CA LEU A 231 3.14 3.74 -7.68
C LEU A 231 2.00 3.19 -8.53
N GLN A 232 1.68 3.89 -9.60
CA GLN A 232 0.86 3.36 -10.69
C GLN A 232 1.78 2.95 -11.84
N ILE A 233 1.31 2.05 -12.70
CA ILE A 233 2.05 1.64 -13.91
C ILE A 233 1.07 1.46 -15.07
N ILE A 234 1.50 1.91 -16.26
CA ILE A 234 0.83 1.69 -17.54
C ILE A 234 1.91 1.26 -18.51
N CYS A 235 1.90 -0.02 -18.87
CA CYS A 235 2.91 -0.62 -19.74
C CYS A 235 2.29 -1.07 -21.06
N ARG A 236 2.88 -0.66 -22.19
CA ARG A 236 2.54 -1.12 -23.54
C ARG A 236 3.81 -1.44 -24.31
N GLN A 237 3.70 -2.25 -25.35
CA GLN A 237 4.85 -2.55 -26.23
C GLN A 237 5.28 -1.31 -27.04
N ASP A 238 4.36 -0.41 -27.31
CA ASP A 238 4.59 0.87 -27.97
C ASP A 238 4.40 2.02 -26.98
N GLU A 239 5.34 2.98 -26.96
CA GLU A 239 5.32 4.10 -26.03
C GLU A 239 4.13 5.04 -26.30
N ALA A 240 3.77 5.28 -27.55
CA ALA A 240 2.64 6.15 -27.88
C ALA A 240 1.33 5.52 -27.43
N GLU A 241 1.17 4.20 -27.55
CA GLU A 241 0.01 3.47 -27.01
C GLU A 241 -0.07 3.60 -25.49
N ALA A 242 1.07 3.51 -24.78
CA ALA A 242 1.09 3.69 -23.33
C ALA A 242 0.60 5.09 -22.91
N TRP A 243 1.03 6.12 -23.62
CA TRP A 243 0.61 7.50 -23.37
C TRP A 243 -0.85 7.73 -23.73
N ASP A 244 -1.36 7.17 -24.84
CA ASP A 244 -2.77 7.24 -25.19
C ASP A 244 -3.66 6.66 -24.10
N VAL A 245 -3.27 5.54 -23.50
CA VAL A 245 -3.99 4.95 -22.36
C VAL A 245 -3.93 5.86 -21.14
N ALA A 246 -2.77 6.40 -20.79
CA ALA A 246 -2.60 7.28 -19.64
C ALA A 246 -3.45 8.56 -19.76
N GLU A 247 -3.41 9.21 -20.91
CA GLU A 247 -4.19 10.42 -21.19
C GLU A 247 -5.71 10.14 -21.18
N ASN A 248 -6.12 9.00 -21.75
CA ASN A 248 -7.53 8.63 -21.78
C ASN A 248 -8.13 8.46 -20.39
N LEU A 249 -7.35 8.00 -19.40
CA LEU A 249 -7.81 7.90 -17.99
C LEU A 249 -8.33 9.21 -17.42
N VAL A 250 -7.81 10.35 -17.86
CA VAL A 250 -8.10 11.67 -17.28
C VAL A 250 -8.78 12.64 -18.24
N ARG A 251 -8.86 12.30 -19.52
CA ARG A 251 -9.32 13.18 -20.61
C ARG A 251 -10.70 13.77 -20.34
N ASN A 252 -11.63 12.99 -19.80
CA ASN A 252 -13.02 13.38 -19.62
C ASN A 252 -13.33 13.91 -18.21
N VAL A 253 -12.33 13.96 -17.31
CA VAL A 253 -12.50 14.44 -15.93
C VAL A 253 -12.78 15.95 -15.93
N THR A 254 -13.95 16.34 -15.42
CA THR A 254 -14.38 17.75 -15.39
C THR A 254 -13.64 18.55 -14.33
N ASP A 255 -13.59 19.86 -14.50
CA ASP A 255 -12.97 20.74 -13.49
C ASP A 255 -13.70 20.70 -12.15
N GLU A 256 -15.02 20.45 -12.16
CA GLU A 256 -15.80 20.23 -10.94
C GLU A 256 -15.34 18.96 -10.20
N GLN A 257 -15.12 17.87 -10.90
CA GLN A 257 -14.59 16.63 -10.31
C GLN A 257 -13.19 16.82 -9.74
N LYS A 258 -12.32 17.55 -10.44
CA LYS A 258 -10.97 17.88 -9.94
C LYS A 258 -11.04 18.71 -8.67
N GLU A 259 -11.95 19.70 -8.61
CA GLU A 259 -12.12 20.55 -7.43
C GLU A 259 -12.66 19.78 -6.22
N ILE A 260 -13.60 18.87 -6.43
CA ILE A 260 -14.10 17.96 -5.38
C ILE A 260 -12.94 17.16 -4.79
N ILE A 261 -12.11 16.55 -5.63
CA ILE A 261 -10.93 15.77 -5.19
C ILE A 261 -9.96 16.67 -4.42
N ARG A 262 -9.69 17.86 -4.92
CA ARG A 262 -8.79 18.83 -4.30
C ARG A 262 -9.24 19.21 -2.89
N THR A 263 -10.53 19.44 -2.72
CA THR A 263 -11.13 19.90 -1.46
C THR A 263 -11.19 18.76 -0.42
N HIS A 264 -11.67 17.58 -0.82
CA HIS A 264 -11.83 16.46 0.12
C HIS A 264 -10.52 15.94 0.71
N PHE A 265 -9.41 16.11 0.00
CA PHE A 265 -8.09 15.63 0.43
C PHE A 265 -7.10 16.76 0.73
N ALA A 266 -7.62 17.98 0.99
CA ALA A 266 -6.78 19.15 1.27
C ALA A 266 -5.88 18.97 2.50
N ASN A 267 -6.33 18.26 3.53
CA ASN A 267 -5.60 18.06 4.80
C ASN A 267 -4.61 16.89 4.77
N SER A 268 -4.55 16.11 3.69
CA SER A 268 -3.61 15.00 3.57
C SER A 268 -2.24 15.48 3.12
N VAL A 269 -1.23 15.36 3.99
CA VAL A 269 0.17 15.73 3.70
C VAL A 269 0.69 14.99 2.45
N ALA A 270 0.36 13.71 2.29
CA ALA A 270 0.79 12.95 1.13
C ALA A 270 0.12 13.44 -0.17
N ASN A 271 -1.17 13.79 -0.14
CA ASN A 271 -1.85 14.38 -1.30
C ASN A 271 -1.33 15.80 -1.62
N GLN A 272 -1.06 16.62 -0.60
CA GLN A 272 -0.41 17.93 -0.78
C GLN A 272 0.95 17.77 -1.45
N ARG A 273 1.76 16.79 -1.00
CA ARG A 273 3.08 16.52 -1.56
C ARG A 273 3.02 16.17 -3.05
N VAL A 274 2.12 15.27 -3.44
CA VAL A 274 1.97 14.87 -4.86
C VAL A 274 1.51 16.04 -5.74
N ARG A 275 0.66 16.95 -5.20
CA ARG A 275 0.30 18.19 -5.92
C ARG A 275 1.48 19.13 -6.06
N GLN A 276 2.26 19.33 -4.99
CA GLN A 276 3.47 20.15 -5.04
C GLN A 276 4.46 19.65 -6.10
N LEU A 277 4.58 18.32 -6.27
CA LEU A 277 5.38 17.75 -7.36
C LEU A 277 4.85 18.17 -8.73
N ALA A 278 3.54 18.10 -8.94
CA ALA A 278 2.94 18.54 -10.20
C ALA A 278 3.12 20.05 -10.43
N ASP A 279 3.06 20.87 -9.39
CA ASP A 279 3.28 22.32 -9.49
C ASP A 279 4.75 22.65 -9.76
N GLU A 280 5.71 21.90 -9.19
CA GLU A 280 7.14 22.13 -9.29
C GLU A 280 7.75 21.59 -10.59
N TYR A 281 7.34 20.38 -11.01
CA TYR A 281 7.92 19.69 -12.16
C TYR A 281 7.00 19.67 -13.40
N GLY A 282 5.74 20.12 -13.25
CA GLY A 282 4.76 19.98 -14.33
C GLY A 282 4.23 18.55 -14.42
N GLU A 283 3.95 18.11 -15.65
CA GLU A 283 3.34 16.78 -15.88
C GLU A 283 4.31 15.61 -15.70
N MET A 284 5.62 15.85 -15.72
CA MET A 284 6.67 14.81 -15.63
C MET A 284 7.66 15.15 -14.54
N ILE A 285 7.73 14.28 -13.50
CA ILE A 285 8.73 14.45 -12.42
C ILE A 285 10.09 13.82 -12.77
N ALA A 286 10.10 12.89 -13.72
CA ALA A 286 11.25 12.23 -14.29
C ALA A 286 10.83 11.59 -15.63
N PRO A 287 11.76 11.11 -16.49
CA PRO A 287 11.39 10.35 -17.68
C PRO A 287 10.40 9.23 -17.32
N HIS A 288 9.31 9.14 -18.08
CA HIS A 288 8.25 8.13 -17.90
C HIS A 288 7.47 8.18 -16.56
N MET A 289 7.67 9.21 -15.74
CA MET A 289 6.99 9.38 -14.46
C MET A 289 6.01 10.55 -14.49
N TRP A 290 4.75 10.23 -14.73
CA TRP A 290 3.67 11.18 -15.00
C TRP A 290 2.85 11.54 -13.76
N THR A 291 2.52 12.82 -13.63
CA THR A 291 1.69 13.37 -12.52
C THR A 291 0.21 13.49 -12.87
N GLY A 292 -0.17 13.36 -14.14
CA GLY A 292 -1.51 13.75 -14.62
C GLY A 292 -2.66 13.04 -13.92
N LEU A 293 -2.46 11.82 -13.45
CA LEU A 293 -3.48 11.08 -12.69
C LEU A 293 -3.82 11.73 -11.33
N THR A 294 -2.93 12.55 -10.77
CA THR A 294 -3.15 13.27 -9.51
C THR A 294 -4.32 14.25 -9.59
N LYS A 295 -4.66 14.70 -10.80
CA LYS A 295 -5.79 15.59 -11.08
C LYS A 295 -7.13 14.86 -11.02
N ALA A 296 -7.13 13.54 -11.20
CA ALA A 296 -8.32 12.72 -11.39
C ALA A 296 -8.64 11.80 -10.21
N ARG A 297 -7.66 11.54 -9.33
CA ARG A 297 -7.86 10.68 -8.16
C ARG A 297 -6.99 11.10 -6.98
N PRO A 298 -7.46 10.86 -5.73
CA PRO A 298 -6.61 10.98 -4.55
C PRO A 298 -5.68 9.77 -4.40
N GLY A 299 -4.66 9.93 -3.56
CA GLY A 299 -3.73 8.86 -3.24
C GLY A 299 -2.46 8.89 -4.10
N ALA A 300 -1.77 7.76 -4.19
CA ALA A 300 -0.56 7.64 -5.00
C ALA A 300 -0.89 7.80 -6.48
N GLY A 301 -0.72 9.00 -7.00
CA GLY A 301 -1.11 9.40 -8.36
C GLY A 301 0.04 9.52 -9.33
N ILE A 302 1.29 9.20 -8.93
CA ILE A 302 2.42 9.14 -9.86
C ILE A 302 2.37 7.83 -10.62
N VAL A 303 2.44 7.93 -11.94
CA VAL A 303 2.30 6.81 -12.87
C VAL A 303 3.60 6.64 -13.65
N ILE A 304 4.09 5.42 -13.71
CA ILE A 304 5.12 5.02 -14.66
C ILE A 304 4.41 4.68 -15.98
N VAL A 305 4.75 5.37 -17.07
CA VAL A 305 4.12 5.21 -18.40
C VAL A 305 5.18 4.91 -19.43
N GLY A 306 5.08 3.81 -20.17
CA GLY A 306 6.02 3.52 -21.23
C GLY A 306 6.08 2.07 -21.68
N THR A 307 7.18 1.74 -22.36
CA THR A 307 7.51 0.38 -22.77
C THR A 307 7.96 -0.48 -21.58
N PRO A 308 8.05 -1.80 -21.72
CA PRO A 308 8.57 -2.66 -20.66
C PRO A 308 9.95 -2.24 -20.14
N GLU A 309 10.85 -1.84 -21.04
CA GLU A 309 12.20 -1.41 -20.72
C GLU A 309 12.20 -0.10 -19.91
N GLN A 310 11.38 0.87 -20.34
CA GLN A 310 11.21 2.17 -19.68
C GLN A 310 10.58 2.01 -18.28
N CYS A 311 9.59 1.14 -18.18
CA CYS A 311 8.97 0.80 -16.89
C CYS A 311 9.96 0.11 -15.93
N ALA A 312 10.73 -0.84 -16.45
CA ALA A 312 11.75 -1.54 -15.66
C ALA A 312 12.89 -0.59 -15.23
N GLU A 313 13.29 0.35 -16.08
CA GLU A 313 14.31 1.36 -15.75
C GLU A 313 13.85 2.31 -14.66
N SER A 314 12.62 2.82 -14.76
CA SER A 314 12.04 3.69 -13.72
C SER A 314 11.96 2.99 -12.35
N LEU A 315 11.58 1.71 -12.32
CA LEU A 315 11.55 0.92 -11.07
C LEU A 315 12.96 0.62 -10.56
N GLN A 316 13.93 0.35 -11.47
CA GLN A 316 15.30 0.07 -11.11
C GLN A 316 15.95 1.23 -10.35
N GLY A 317 15.66 2.48 -10.73
CA GLY A 317 16.16 3.65 -10.02
C GLY A 317 15.81 3.62 -8.50
N TYR A 318 14.62 3.20 -8.15
CA TYR A 318 14.24 3.04 -6.72
C TYR A 318 14.85 1.81 -6.08
N ILE A 319 15.03 0.72 -6.83
CA ILE A 319 15.71 -0.49 -6.33
C ILE A 319 17.16 -0.18 -5.95
N ASP A 320 17.84 0.60 -6.77
CA ASP A 320 19.26 0.94 -6.60
C ASP A 320 19.52 1.80 -5.35
N ILE A 321 18.58 2.66 -4.97
CA ILE A 321 18.65 3.46 -3.73
C ILE A 321 18.16 2.71 -2.47
N GLY A 322 17.71 1.44 -2.61
CA GLY A 322 17.40 0.56 -1.49
C GLY A 322 15.92 0.30 -1.23
N CYS A 323 15.02 0.69 -2.12
CA CYS A 323 13.64 0.18 -2.09
C CYS A 323 13.63 -1.30 -2.47
N HIS A 324 12.80 -2.07 -1.78
CA HIS A 324 12.66 -3.51 -2.06
C HIS A 324 11.20 -3.97 -2.18
N SER A 325 10.24 -3.17 -1.76
CA SER A 325 8.81 -3.49 -1.83
C SER A 325 8.08 -2.47 -2.71
N PHE A 326 7.33 -2.95 -3.70
CA PHE A 326 6.63 -2.10 -4.65
C PHE A 326 5.15 -2.44 -4.69
N CYS A 327 4.31 -1.58 -4.11
CA CYS A 327 2.87 -1.72 -4.23
C CYS A 327 2.41 -0.99 -5.49
N LEU A 328 2.14 -1.73 -6.54
CA LEU A 328 1.75 -1.23 -7.85
C LEU A 328 0.24 -1.32 -8.08
N SER A 329 -0.25 -0.56 -9.03
CA SER A 329 -1.57 -0.71 -9.64
C SER A 329 -1.59 -0.14 -11.05
N GLY A 330 -2.53 -0.58 -11.87
CA GLY A 330 -2.73 -0.13 -13.25
C GLY A 330 -4.17 -0.35 -13.70
N TYR A 331 -4.49 -0.13 -14.95
CA TYR A 331 -5.86 -0.05 -15.46
C TYR A 331 -6.00 -0.80 -16.80
N LEU A 332 -6.99 -1.76 -16.95
CA LEU A 332 -7.70 -2.40 -15.85
C LEU A 332 -6.72 -3.22 -15.00
N HIS A 333 -7.05 -3.40 -13.72
CA HIS A 333 -6.08 -3.98 -12.78
C HIS A 333 -5.67 -5.42 -13.10
N ASP A 334 -6.54 -6.27 -13.60
CA ASP A 334 -6.19 -7.63 -14.03
C ASP A 334 -5.29 -7.64 -15.27
N GLU A 335 -5.65 -6.87 -16.30
CA GLU A 335 -4.88 -6.80 -17.54
C GLU A 335 -3.49 -6.22 -17.32
N GLU A 336 -3.37 -5.15 -16.50
CA GLU A 336 -2.10 -4.48 -16.25
C GLU A 336 -1.20 -5.33 -15.33
N ALA A 337 -1.77 -6.10 -14.41
CA ALA A 337 -1.02 -7.10 -13.62
C ALA A 337 -0.40 -8.16 -14.54
N GLU A 338 -1.14 -8.65 -15.53
CA GLU A 338 -0.65 -9.60 -16.51
C GLU A 338 0.48 -9.00 -17.38
N ARG A 339 0.33 -7.76 -17.85
CA ARG A 339 1.36 -7.05 -18.62
C ARG A 339 2.64 -6.86 -17.82
N PHE A 340 2.52 -6.43 -16.57
CA PHE A 340 3.68 -6.31 -15.68
C PHE A 340 4.41 -7.64 -15.51
N GLY A 341 3.68 -8.70 -15.17
CA GLY A 341 4.26 -10.03 -14.96
C GLY A 341 4.94 -10.60 -16.20
N LYS A 342 4.34 -10.41 -17.37
CA LYS A 342 4.86 -10.94 -18.64
C LYS A 342 6.00 -10.11 -19.22
N TRP A 343 5.97 -8.78 -19.05
CA TRP A 343 6.87 -7.90 -19.81
C TRP A 343 7.90 -7.18 -18.94
N VAL A 344 7.51 -6.70 -17.75
CA VAL A 344 8.39 -5.87 -16.91
C VAL A 344 9.15 -6.73 -15.89
N ARG A 345 8.46 -7.64 -15.21
CA ARG A 345 9.06 -8.49 -14.17
C ARG A 345 10.28 -9.31 -14.65
N PRO A 346 10.29 -9.93 -15.85
CA PRO A 346 11.47 -10.64 -16.34
C PRO A 346 12.71 -9.74 -16.46
N LEU A 347 12.54 -8.50 -16.97
CA LEU A 347 13.63 -7.54 -17.07
C LEU A 347 14.21 -7.16 -15.72
N LEU A 348 13.33 -7.03 -14.70
CA LEU A 348 13.77 -6.77 -13.32
C LEU A 348 14.45 -7.99 -12.69
N CYS A 349 14.02 -9.22 -13.01
CA CYS A 349 14.71 -10.43 -12.58
C CYS A 349 16.15 -10.49 -13.12
N ASP A 350 16.34 -10.18 -14.40
CA ASP A 350 17.64 -10.19 -15.06
C ASP A 350 18.58 -9.13 -14.48
N ARG A 351 18.05 -7.96 -14.14
CA ARG A 351 18.80 -6.84 -13.53
C ARG A 351 19.14 -7.08 -12.05
N ASN A 352 18.37 -7.95 -11.36
CA ASN A 352 18.49 -8.18 -9.92
C ASN A 352 18.64 -9.67 -9.58
N PRO A 353 19.70 -10.35 -10.06
CA PRO A 353 19.86 -11.79 -9.90
C PRO A 353 19.86 -12.20 -8.42
N GLY A 354 19.08 -13.22 -8.10
CA GLY A 354 18.95 -13.77 -6.74
C GLY A 354 18.10 -12.95 -5.76
N ARG A 355 17.62 -11.77 -6.15
CA ARG A 355 16.73 -10.94 -5.32
C ARG A 355 15.25 -11.08 -5.64
N LEU A 356 14.93 -11.51 -6.85
CA LEU A 356 13.57 -11.73 -7.32
C LEU A 356 13.47 -13.14 -7.88
N LYS A 357 12.44 -13.87 -7.49
CA LYS A 357 12.21 -15.24 -7.99
C LYS A 357 11.62 -15.15 -9.40
N PRO A 358 12.17 -15.92 -10.37
CA PRO A 358 11.51 -16.09 -11.66
C PRO A 358 10.10 -16.67 -11.48
N LEU A 359 9.20 -16.38 -12.40
CA LEU A 359 7.93 -17.09 -12.49
C LEU A 359 8.24 -18.56 -12.78
N VAL A 360 7.67 -19.45 -11.99
CA VAL A 360 7.69 -20.88 -12.29
C VAL A 360 6.66 -21.11 -13.39
N ALA A 361 7.12 -21.54 -14.56
CA ALA A 361 6.29 -21.82 -15.72
C ALA A 361 5.28 -22.97 -15.44
#